data_37a52c841dcf819ccd6d5426add501c5
#
_entry.id   37a52c841dcf819ccd6d5426add501c5
#
_cell.length_a   1.000
_cell.length_b   1.000
_cell.length_c   1.000
_cell.angle_alpha   90.00
_cell.angle_beta   90.00
_cell.angle_gamma   90.00
#
_symmetry.space_group_name_H-M   'P 1'
#
loop_
_entity.id
_entity.type
_entity.pdbx_description
1 polymer ?
#
loop_
_entity_poly.entity_id
_entity_poly.type
_entity_poly.pdbx_seq_one_letter_code
_entity_poly.pdbx_strand_id
1 'polypeptide(L)'
;MKTKFLITVLLLLTFSIALPRTADANGVEKPATTGLELWRAMEMAEQNNPGFKSSNVEKEKSEIDIKIAEGMQSPKIDIWGSTTLSDYPYTVVPIREVGVFPPLDRHITRFGVELNIPLYTGGKLQAEKKSAQKTSAAASEGHEQHRQDLLYSVVSVYSRSLYFRDMKETSAKRILALEEEERVLKLLLQEGRIPKLDLLRLQTHLSQARHDHIVFDQAEKDSLSLLGTLTGNQDPVKSIVEIPAETELGALDQIGQTDILANNHAVKKSSLISEASFARSQAVKGETKPQVSFFGRGTGSFGSDTELYDDWQAGLQVTIKVWDGHVNKNRIEKSLLDIEKAKLDLDETRNQTLNEAREASGAVREAGSKILTASKQQEEAKEALRIEKLRYETGESTITDLLSAESELWSAAASKSKAYYEKIASEANVLRILGKLSPKTMRFTAKENFDDEKISAKDEVVR
;
A
#
# COMPACT_ATOMS: atom_id res chain seq x y z
N MET A 1 -3.43 68.12 8.00
CA MET A 1 -2.84 67.20 7.05
C MET A 1 -2.67 65.79 7.70
N LYS A 2 -3.70 65.17 8.27
CA LYS A 2 -3.59 63.92 9.03
C LYS A 2 -4.72 62.92 8.74
N THR A 3 -5.37 62.95 7.57
CA THR A 3 -6.54 62.12 7.29
C THR A 3 -6.50 61.35 5.96
N LYS A 4 -5.33 61.03 5.44
CA LYS A 4 -5.20 60.30 4.17
C LYS A 4 -4.45 58.96 4.23
N PHE A 5 -4.19 58.39 5.41
CA PHE A 5 -3.39 57.14 5.50
C PHE A 5 -4.19 55.88 5.86
N LEU A 6 -5.51 55.96 6.04
CA LEU A 6 -6.30 54.81 6.52
C LEU A 6 -7.21 54.15 5.47
N ILE A 7 -7.16 54.53 4.19
CA ILE A 7 -8.09 53.99 3.17
C ILE A 7 -7.40 53.15 2.08
N THR A 8 -6.08 52.99 2.12
CA THR A 8 -5.35 52.32 1.02
C THR A 8 -5.00 50.83 1.28
N VAL A 9 -5.39 50.22 2.39
CA VAL A 9 -5.09 48.78 2.70
C VAL A 9 -6.27 47.85 2.46
N LEU A 10 -7.46 48.35 2.08
CA LEU A 10 -8.68 47.51 1.96
C LEU A 10 -9.09 47.18 0.52
N LEU A 11 -8.22 47.27 -0.47
CA LEU A 11 -8.62 47.06 -1.86
C LEU A 11 -7.53 46.35 -2.68
N LEU A 12 -7.20 45.10 -2.35
CA LEU A 12 -6.49 44.16 -3.25
C LEU A 12 -6.64 42.72 -2.79
N LEU A 13 -7.88 42.24 -2.73
CA LEU A 13 -8.22 40.79 -2.73
C LEU A 13 -9.16 40.55 -3.91
N THR A 14 -8.67 40.72 -5.13
CA THR A 14 -9.32 40.18 -6.31
C THR A 14 -9.01 38.71 -6.39
N PHE A 15 -9.99 37.91 -6.04
CA PHE A 15 -10.03 36.48 -6.19
C PHE A 15 -10.08 36.12 -7.69
N SER A 16 -8.94 35.79 -8.28
CA SER A 16 -8.90 35.20 -9.62
C SER A 16 -9.38 33.74 -9.54
N ILE A 17 -10.65 33.55 -9.85
CA ILE A 17 -11.20 32.21 -10.11
C ILE A 17 -10.67 31.78 -11.48
N ALA A 18 -9.62 30.97 -11.48
CA ALA A 18 -9.20 30.23 -12.67
C ALA A 18 -10.19 29.07 -12.89
N LEU A 19 -11.01 29.18 -13.92
CA LEU A 19 -11.81 28.06 -14.44
C LEU A 19 -10.90 26.92 -14.86
N PRO A 20 -11.21 25.67 -14.49
CA PRO A 20 -10.44 24.53 -14.98
C PRO A 20 -10.65 24.42 -16.49
N ARG A 21 -9.53 24.43 -17.21
CA ARG A 21 -9.46 24.13 -18.64
C ARG A 21 -9.85 22.66 -18.82
N THR A 22 -10.94 22.42 -19.53
CA THR A 22 -11.33 21.07 -19.96
C THR A 22 -10.17 20.45 -20.73
N ALA A 23 -9.53 19.46 -20.14
CA ALA A 23 -8.59 18.62 -20.85
C ALA A 23 -9.36 17.76 -21.86
N ASP A 24 -8.94 17.84 -23.11
CA ASP A 24 -9.44 17.03 -24.21
C ASP A 24 -9.38 15.55 -23.86
N ALA A 25 -10.52 14.90 -23.94
CA ALA A 25 -10.65 13.46 -23.89
C ALA A 25 -10.06 12.87 -25.19
N ASN A 26 -8.76 12.61 -25.18
CA ASN A 26 -8.14 11.82 -26.23
C ASN A 26 -8.31 10.33 -25.94
N GLY A 27 -9.08 9.68 -26.82
CA GLY A 27 -8.86 8.34 -27.29
C GLY A 27 -8.66 7.26 -26.23
N VAL A 28 -9.73 6.83 -25.56
CA VAL A 28 -9.77 5.47 -25.04
C VAL A 28 -9.87 4.54 -26.24
N GLU A 29 -8.74 4.01 -26.71
CA GLU A 29 -8.74 2.81 -27.54
C GLU A 29 -9.53 1.73 -26.82
N LYS A 30 -10.66 1.32 -27.42
CA LYS A 30 -11.38 0.13 -26.98
C LYS A 30 -10.40 -1.05 -27.07
N PRO A 31 -10.08 -1.74 -25.97
CA PRO A 31 -9.25 -2.92 -26.06
C PRO A 31 -10.02 -3.95 -26.88
N ALA A 32 -9.36 -4.45 -27.93
CA ALA A 32 -9.72 -5.68 -28.58
C ALA A 32 -9.92 -6.76 -27.49
N THR A 33 -10.75 -7.75 -27.74
CA THR A 33 -11.23 -8.86 -26.91
C THR A 33 -10.12 -9.76 -26.30
N THR A 34 -9.08 -9.17 -25.73
CA THR A 34 -8.02 -9.84 -24.99
C THR A 34 -8.28 -9.64 -23.51
N GLY A 35 -8.28 -10.72 -22.73
CA GLY A 35 -8.46 -10.68 -21.27
C GLY A 35 -7.44 -9.76 -20.58
N LEU A 36 -7.68 -9.44 -19.32
CA LEU A 36 -6.79 -8.60 -18.52
C LEU A 36 -5.46 -9.33 -18.27
N GLU A 37 -4.35 -8.73 -18.71
CA GLU A 37 -3.00 -9.22 -18.45
C GLU A 37 -2.53 -8.87 -17.02
N LEU A 38 -1.69 -9.70 -16.42
CA LEU A 38 -1.22 -9.51 -15.04
C LEU A 38 -0.57 -8.13 -14.82
N TRP A 39 0.37 -7.74 -15.69
CA TRP A 39 1.04 -6.44 -15.55
C TRP A 39 0.08 -5.26 -15.67
N ARG A 40 -0.96 -5.36 -16.52
CA ARG A 40 -2.02 -4.34 -16.60
C ARG A 40 -2.89 -4.29 -15.35
N ALA A 41 -3.22 -5.46 -14.77
CA ALA A 41 -3.93 -5.51 -13.49
C ALA A 41 -3.14 -4.82 -12.38
N MET A 42 -1.82 -5.01 -12.35
CA MET A 42 -0.93 -4.33 -11.40
C MET A 42 -0.92 -2.81 -11.62
N GLU A 43 -0.79 -2.33 -12.86
CA GLU A 43 -0.85 -0.89 -13.17
C GLU A 43 -2.21 -0.27 -12.82
N MET A 44 -3.32 -0.97 -13.13
CA MET A 44 -4.66 -0.51 -12.74
C MET A 44 -4.82 -0.42 -11.22
N ALA A 45 -4.26 -1.37 -10.47
CA ALA A 45 -4.27 -1.34 -9.01
C ALA A 45 -3.49 -0.13 -8.48
N GLU A 46 -2.30 0.16 -8.98
CA GLU A 46 -1.52 1.35 -8.60
C GLU A 46 -2.28 2.66 -8.89
N GLN A 47 -2.99 2.72 -10.01
CA GLN A 47 -3.70 3.93 -10.42
C GLN A 47 -5.03 4.13 -9.70
N ASN A 48 -5.76 3.04 -9.39
CA ASN A 48 -7.16 3.14 -9.00
C ASN A 48 -7.47 2.65 -7.59
N ASN A 49 -6.62 1.82 -6.97
CA ASN A 49 -6.91 1.25 -5.65
C ASN A 49 -7.09 2.35 -4.58
N PRO A 50 -8.25 2.41 -3.88
CA PRO A 50 -8.49 3.45 -2.88
C PRO A 50 -7.53 3.38 -1.69
N GLY A 51 -7.11 2.17 -1.25
CA GLY A 51 -6.17 1.98 -0.16
C GLY A 51 -4.79 2.55 -0.50
N PHE A 52 -4.33 2.34 -1.74
CA PHE A 52 -3.07 2.89 -2.22
C PHE A 52 -3.15 4.42 -2.37
N LYS A 53 -4.25 4.97 -2.88
CA LYS A 53 -4.48 6.43 -2.91
C LYS A 53 -4.48 7.03 -1.51
N SER A 54 -5.09 6.35 -0.53
CA SER A 54 -5.08 6.78 0.88
C SER A 54 -3.65 6.84 1.45
N SER A 55 -2.79 5.87 1.12
CA SER A 55 -1.38 5.90 1.55
C SER A 55 -0.58 7.06 0.94
N ASN A 56 -0.92 7.47 -0.30
CA ASN A 56 -0.35 8.67 -0.92
C ASN A 56 -0.77 9.94 -0.20
N VAL A 57 -2.05 10.06 0.17
CA VAL A 57 -2.55 11.20 0.97
C VAL A 57 -1.83 11.28 2.32
N GLU A 58 -1.55 10.15 2.98
CA GLU A 58 -0.80 10.14 4.24
C GLU A 58 0.66 10.61 4.05
N LYS A 59 1.29 10.25 2.95
CA LYS A 59 2.61 10.79 2.55
C LYS A 59 2.52 12.31 2.35
N GLU A 60 1.55 12.81 1.58
CA GLU A 60 1.35 14.26 1.37
C GLU A 60 1.10 15.02 2.68
N LYS A 61 0.31 14.45 3.61
CA LYS A 61 0.13 15.02 4.96
C LYS A 61 1.45 15.18 5.69
N SER A 62 2.29 14.15 5.66
CA SER A 62 3.60 14.20 6.32
C SER A 62 4.56 15.24 5.70
N GLU A 63 4.43 15.54 4.41
CA GLU A 63 5.16 16.62 3.74
C GLU A 63 4.65 17.99 4.19
N ILE A 64 3.35 18.12 4.47
CA ILE A 64 2.77 19.35 5.05
C ILE A 64 3.27 19.55 6.48
N ASP A 65 3.45 18.48 7.28
CA ASP A 65 4.01 18.58 8.63
C ASP A 65 5.42 19.18 8.65
N ILE A 66 6.23 18.95 7.61
CA ILE A 66 7.53 19.63 7.43
C ILE A 66 7.30 21.14 7.27
N LYS A 67 6.36 21.56 6.42
CA LYS A 67 6.04 22.98 6.20
C LYS A 67 5.51 23.63 7.47
N ILE A 68 4.71 22.92 8.27
CA ILE A 68 4.25 23.39 9.57
C ILE A 68 5.45 23.61 10.51
N ALA A 69 6.38 22.65 10.60
CA ALA A 69 7.58 22.76 11.43
C ALA A 69 8.52 23.91 10.95
N GLU A 70 8.58 24.18 9.66
CA GLU A 70 9.27 25.34 9.07
C GLU A 70 8.57 26.65 9.43
N GLY A 71 7.25 26.67 9.30
CA GLY A 71 6.44 27.83 9.67
C GLY A 71 6.55 28.22 11.15
N MET A 72 6.81 27.24 12.04
CA MET A 72 7.05 27.53 13.45
C MET A 72 8.35 28.35 13.71
N GLN A 73 9.29 28.34 12.76
CA GLN A 73 10.54 29.12 12.82
C GLN A 73 10.36 30.53 12.21
N SER A 74 9.25 30.80 11.55
CA SER A 74 8.96 32.05 10.86
C SER A 74 8.39 33.09 11.81
N PRO A 75 8.49 34.40 11.47
CA PRO A 75 7.79 35.46 12.18
C PRO A 75 6.27 35.20 12.23
N LYS A 76 5.67 35.44 13.38
CA LYS A 76 4.22 35.38 13.59
C LYS A 76 3.67 36.77 13.75
N ILE A 77 2.57 37.07 13.08
CA ILE A 77 1.84 38.31 13.17
C ILE A 77 0.42 37.99 13.61
N ASP A 78 0.02 38.51 14.75
CA ASP A 78 -1.30 38.34 15.31
C ASP A 78 -2.01 39.71 15.36
N ILE A 79 -3.29 39.75 15.02
CA ILE A 79 -4.19 40.89 15.21
C ILE A 79 -5.14 40.50 16.33
N TRP A 80 -5.26 41.36 17.32
CA TRP A 80 -6.09 41.11 18.47
C TRP A 80 -6.96 42.32 18.81
N GLY A 81 -8.08 42.09 19.48
CA GLY A 81 -8.96 43.15 19.99
C GLY A 81 -9.62 42.70 21.30
N SER A 82 -9.78 43.62 22.22
CA SER A 82 -10.48 43.39 23.46
C SER A 82 -11.30 44.62 23.86
N THR A 83 -12.45 44.40 24.47
CA THR A 83 -13.21 45.44 25.16
C THR A 83 -13.41 44.98 26.59
N THR A 84 -13.15 45.83 27.53
CA THR A 84 -13.20 45.52 28.97
C THR A 84 -14.04 46.58 29.71
N LEU A 85 -15.00 46.11 30.50
CA LEU A 85 -15.73 46.92 31.45
C LEU A 85 -15.24 46.56 32.87
N SER A 86 -14.83 47.57 33.63
CA SER A 86 -14.23 47.40 34.95
C SER A 86 -15.06 48.11 36.03
N ASP A 87 -14.97 47.61 37.26
CA ASP A 87 -15.64 48.21 38.42
C ASP A 87 -15.02 49.62 38.76
N TYR A 88 -13.68 49.70 38.61
CA TYR A 88 -12.94 50.95 38.79
C TYR A 88 -12.33 51.42 37.47
N PRO A 89 -12.15 52.75 37.28
CA PRO A 89 -11.52 53.29 36.07
C PRO A 89 -10.04 52.91 36.03
N TYR A 90 -9.57 52.51 34.84
CA TYR A 90 -8.18 52.21 34.49
C TYR A 90 -7.67 53.24 33.47
N THR A 91 -6.35 53.38 33.37
CA THR A 91 -5.75 54.22 32.34
C THR A 91 -6.02 53.69 30.94
N VAL A 92 -6.51 54.52 30.05
CA VAL A 92 -6.76 54.15 28.64
C VAL A 92 -5.43 53.89 27.92
N VAL A 93 -4.40 54.69 28.23
CA VAL A 93 -3.02 54.58 27.68
C VAL A 93 -1.99 54.66 28.79
N PRO A 94 -0.74 54.19 28.56
CA PRO A 94 0.38 54.44 29.49
C PRO A 94 0.66 55.96 29.69
N ILE A 95 1.34 56.31 30.78
CA ILE A 95 1.80 57.69 31.04
C ILE A 95 2.82 58.07 29.96
N ARG A 96 2.54 59.09 29.19
CA ARG A 96 3.40 59.57 28.07
C ARG A 96 4.36 60.70 28.49
N GLU A 97 3.93 61.50 29.45
CA GLU A 97 4.72 62.68 29.92
C GLU A 97 4.68 62.76 31.45
N VAL A 98 5.78 63.14 32.04
CA VAL A 98 5.87 63.32 33.50
C VAL A 98 4.98 64.49 33.93
N GLY A 99 4.05 64.18 34.87
CA GLY A 99 3.11 65.17 35.38
C GLY A 99 1.79 65.29 34.60
N VAL A 100 1.66 64.57 33.46
CA VAL A 100 0.40 64.49 32.71
C VAL A 100 -0.28 63.19 33.02
N PHE A 101 -1.48 63.24 33.62
CA PHE A 101 -2.23 62.04 33.96
C PHE A 101 -2.99 61.56 32.73
N PRO A 102 -2.87 60.26 32.35
CA PRO A 102 -3.58 59.73 31.21
C PRO A 102 -5.10 59.67 31.49
N PRO A 103 -5.93 59.67 30.46
CA PRO A 103 -7.38 59.51 30.63
C PRO A 103 -7.72 58.17 31.31
N LEU A 104 -8.70 58.24 32.22
CA LEU A 104 -9.21 57.09 32.99
C LEU A 104 -10.60 56.75 32.50
N ASP A 105 -10.85 55.48 32.26
CA ASP A 105 -12.17 54.98 31.89
C ASP A 105 -12.48 53.62 32.51
N ARG A 106 -13.74 53.29 32.67
CA ARG A 106 -14.22 51.95 33.07
C ARG A 106 -14.44 51.03 31.88
N HIS A 107 -14.74 51.60 30.72
CA HIS A 107 -14.95 50.91 29.47
C HIS A 107 -13.82 51.21 28.51
N ILE A 108 -12.89 50.28 28.36
CA ILE A 108 -11.73 50.46 27.51
C ILE A 108 -11.76 49.38 26.41
N THR A 109 -11.67 49.84 25.17
CA THR A 109 -11.46 49.02 24.00
C THR A 109 -10.02 49.15 23.54
N ARG A 110 -9.36 48.00 23.33
CA ARG A 110 -7.99 47.90 22.81
C ARG A 110 -7.96 46.98 21.61
N PHE A 111 -7.18 47.32 20.64
CA PHE A 111 -6.87 46.46 19.49
C PHE A 111 -5.40 46.71 19.09
N GLY A 112 -4.83 45.71 18.42
CA GLY A 112 -3.42 45.83 18.06
C GLY A 112 -2.92 44.78 17.13
N VAL A 113 -1.67 44.98 16.71
CA VAL A 113 -0.90 44.00 15.93
C VAL A 113 0.31 43.63 16.77
N GLU A 114 0.57 42.34 16.87
CA GLU A 114 1.71 41.77 17.57
C GLU A 114 2.57 40.97 16.59
N LEU A 115 3.87 41.26 16.55
CA LEU A 115 4.90 40.52 15.82
C LEU A 115 5.74 39.75 16.81
N ASN A 116 5.91 38.46 16.59
CA ASN A 116 6.80 37.58 17.39
C ASN A 116 7.74 36.81 16.47
N ILE A 117 9.05 36.95 16.69
CA ILE A 117 10.10 36.30 15.91
C ILE A 117 10.95 35.44 16.85
N PRO A 118 10.93 34.10 16.77
CA PRO A 118 11.81 33.22 17.55
C PRO A 118 13.25 33.34 17.02
N LEU A 119 14.15 33.97 17.79
CA LEU A 119 15.56 34.13 17.41
C LEU A 119 16.40 32.92 17.84
N TYR A 120 16.14 32.40 19.04
CA TYR A 120 16.82 31.22 19.58
C TYR A 120 15.86 30.43 20.46
N THR A 121 15.75 29.14 20.20
CA THR A 121 14.82 28.22 20.91
C THR A 121 15.54 27.01 21.53
N GLY A 122 16.82 27.17 21.85
CA GLY A 122 17.62 26.07 22.40
C GLY A 122 17.87 24.92 21.44
N GLY A 123 17.62 25.11 20.14
CA GLY A 123 17.66 24.04 19.12
C GLY A 123 16.36 23.23 19.01
N LYS A 124 15.29 23.59 19.76
CA LYS A 124 14.01 22.89 19.75
C LYS A 124 13.39 22.85 18.33
N LEU A 125 13.17 24.01 17.72
CA LEU A 125 12.48 24.11 16.43
C LEU A 125 13.25 23.43 15.29
N GLN A 126 14.59 23.50 15.31
CA GLN A 126 15.44 22.78 14.35
C GLN A 126 15.32 21.27 14.50
N ALA A 127 15.26 20.78 15.74
CA ALA A 127 15.10 19.36 16.03
C ALA A 127 13.69 18.86 15.69
N GLU A 128 12.64 19.68 15.92
CA GLU A 128 11.26 19.39 15.50
C GLU A 128 11.16 19.29 13.97
N LYS A 129 11.75 20.24 13.23
CA LYS A 129 11.82 20.17 11.77
C LYS A 129 12.54 18.90 11.30
N LYS A 130 13.68 18.55 11.90
CA LYS A 130 14.42 17.32 11.58
C LYS A 130 13.59 16.08 11.88
N SER A 131 12.85 16.04 12.98
CA SER A 131 11.94 14.96 13.33
C SER A 131 10.83 14.83 12.26
N ALA A 132 10.19 15.92 11.87
CA ALA A 132 9.17 15.95 10.82
C ALA A 132 9.72 15.45 9.47
N GLN A 133 10.93 15.86 9.07
CA GLN A 133 11.60 15.38 7.86
C GLN A 133 11.83 13.87 7.90
N LYS A 134 12.27 13.32 9.04
CA LYS A 134 12.48 11.86 9.17
C LYS A 134 11.16 11.09 9.19
N THR A 135 10.12 11.64 9.82
CA THR A 135 8.78 11.07 9.81
C THR A 135 8.17 11.06 8.41
N SER A 136 8.37 12.13 7.63
CA SER A 136 7.91 12.20 6.24
C SER A 136 8.66 11.21 5.33
N ALA A 137 9.97 11.08 5.50
CA ALA A 137 10.73 10.04 4.81
C ALA A 137 10.24 8.62 5.18
N ALA A 138 9.90 8.38 6.46
CA ALA A 138 9.32 7.12 6.90
C ALA A 138 7.92 6.85 6.28
N ALA A 139 7.10 7.90 6.14
CA ALA A 139 5.80 7.80 5.46
C ALA A 139 5.96 7.48 3.96
N SER A 140 6.99 8.04 3.32
CA SER A 140 7.32 7.70 1.92
C SER A 140 7.71 6.22 1.76
N GLU A 141 8.56 5.69 2.64
CA GLU A 141 8.89 4.26 2.65
C GLU A 141 7.66 3.39 3.00
N GLY A 142 6.77 3.88 3.87
CA GLY A 142 5.49 3.24 4.15
C GLY A 142 4.57 3.17 2.93
N HIS A 143 4.53 4.20 2.11
CA HIS A 143 3.79 4.22 0.85
C HIS A 143 4.35 3.18 -0.14
N GLU A 144 5.68 3.09 -0.30
CA GLU A 144 6.31 2.06 -1.14
C GLU A 144 6.09 0.64 -0.60
N GLN A 145 6.08 0.45 0.73
CA GLN A 145 5.69 -0.82 1.33
C GLN A 145 4.25 -1.21 0.94
N HIS A 146 3.30 -0.28 1.07
CA HIS A 146 1.91 -0.50 0.65
C HIS A 146 1.80 -0.83 -0.84
N ARG A 147 2.61 -0.18 -1.69
CA ARG A 147 2.70 -0.50 -3.12
C ARG A 147 3.11 -1.96 -3.34
N GLN A 148 4.19 -2.40 -2.69
CA GLN A 148 4.68 -3.79 -2.82
C GLN A 148 3.63 -4.80 -2.34
N ASP A 149 2.95 -4.53 -1.23
CA ASP A 149 1.91 -5.40 -0.67
C ASP A 149 0.67 -5.46 -1.57
N LEU A 150 0.25 -4.33 -2.17
CA LEU A 150 -0.84 -4.28 -3.15
C LEU A 150 -0.50 -5.10 -4.40
N LEU A 151 0.68 -4.88 -4.98
CA LEU A 151 1.11 -5.60 -6.18
C LEU A 151 1.19 -7.11 -5.93
N TYR A 152 1.71 -7.53 -4.78
CA TYR A 152 1.72 -8.94 -4.39
C TYR A 152 0.30 -9.51 -4.24
N SER A 153 -0.61 -8.76 -3.66
CA SER A 153 -2.01 -9.17 -3.53
C SER A 153 -2.66 -9.37 -4.90
N VAL A 154 -2.38 -8.49 -5.87
CA VAL A 154 -2.85 -8.64 -7.26
C VAL A 154 -2.28 -9.91 -7.89
N VAL A 155 -0.97 -10.16 -7.79
CA VAL A 155 -0.34 -11.38 -8.34
C VAL A 155 -0.93 -12.64 -7.71
N SER A 156 -1.07 -12.66 -6.39
CA SER A 156 -1.63 -13.81 -5.66
C SER A 156 -3.06 -14.11 -6.07
N VAL A 157 -3.93 -13.10 -6.17
CA VAL A 157 -5.33 -13.26 -6.56
C VAL A 157 -5.43 -13.66 -8.05
N TYR A 158 -4.62 -13.05 -8.91
CA TYR A 158 -4.57 -13.37 -10.33
C TYR A 158 -4.15 -14.85 -10.55
N SER A 159 -3.07 -15.29 -9.93
CA SER A 159 -2.59 -16.69 -9.99
C SER A 159 -3.65 -17.66 -9.48
N ARG A 160 -4.32 -17.33 -8.38
CA ARG A 160 -5.41 -18.14 -7.84
C ARG A 160 -6.63 -18.20 -8.78
N SER A 161 -6.94 -17.10 -9.46
CA SER A 161 -8.03 -17.09 -10.45
C SER A 161 -7.72 -18.00 -11.63
N LEU A 162 -6.47 -18.03 -12.09
CA LEU A 162 -6.02 -18.94 -13.15
C LEU A 162 -6.11 -20.39 -12.70
N TYR A 163 -5.70 -20.70 -11.47
CA TYR A 163 -5.85 -22.05 -10.90
C TYR A 163 -7.32 -22.51 -10.90
N PHE A 164 -8.25 -21.67 -10.44
CA PHE A 164 -9.66 -22.04 -10.42
C PHE A 164 -10.24 -22.20 -11.81
N ARG A 165 -9.82 -21.39 -12.79
CA ARG A 165 -10.18 -21.56 -14.19
C ARG A 165 -9.73 -22.93 -14.73
N ASP A 166 -8.47 -23.30 -14.50
CA ASP A 166 -7.93 -24.60 -14.91
C ASP A 166 -8.69 -25.75 -14.27
N MET A 167 -9.00 -25.64 -12.98
CA MET A 167 -9.75 -26.67 -12.26
C MET A 167 -11.19 -26.80 -12.77
N LYS A 168 -11.83 -25.68 -13.09
CA LYS A 168 -13.16 -25.67 -13.72
C LYS A 168 -13.14 -26.36 -15.09
N GLU A 169 -12.17 -26.03 -15.95
CA GLU A 169 -12.03 -26.66 -17.27
C GLU A 169 -11.74 -28.15 -17.15
N THR A 170 -10.85 -28.54 -16.22
CA THR A 170 -10.50 -29.94 -15.97
C THR A 170 -11.68 -30.71 -15.41
N SER A 171 -12.46 -30.12 -14.49
CA SER A 171 -13.68 -30.76 -13.96
C SER A 171 -14.76 -30.93 -15.03
N ALA A 172 -14.90 -29.97 -15.95
CA ALA A 172 -15.82 -30.10 -17.08
C ALA A 172 -15.43 -31.30 -17.99
N LYS A 173 -14.14 -31.48 -18.30
CA LYS A 173 -13.64 -32.64 -19.07
C LYS A 173 -13.87 -33.95 -18.32
N ARG A 174 -13.67 -33.94 -16.99
CA ARG A 174 -13.96 -35.09 -16.13
C ARG A 174 -15.43 -35.50 -16.17
N ILE A 175 -16.36 -34.54 -16.08
CA ILE A 175 -17.80 -34.76 -16.16
C ILE A 175 -18.15 -35.44 -17.50
N LEU A 176 -17.67 -34.91 -18.63
CA LEU A 176 -17.91 -35.49 -19.95
C LEU A 176 -17.43 -36.95 -20.06
N ALA A 177 -16.24 -37.25 -19.52
CA ALA A 177 -15.70 -38.59 -19.50
C ALA A 177 -16.58 -39.56 -18.68
N LEU A 178 -16.99 -39.11 -17.46
CA LEU A 178 -17.87 -39.94 -16.60
C LEU A 178 -19.29 -40.08 -17.15
N GLU A 179 -19.82 -39.12 -17.89
CA GLU A 179 -21.12 -39.23 -18.57
C GLU A 179 -21.09 -40.21 -19.72
N GLU A 180 -20.00 -40.26 -20.48
CA GLU A 180 -19.83 -41.26 -21.51
C GLU A 180 -19.69 -42.68 -20.92
N GLU A 181 -18.94 -42.84 -19.83
CA GLU A 181 -18.82 -44.08 -19.10
C GLU A 181 -20.18 -44.51 -18.51
N GLU A 182 -20.99 -43.60 -17.99
CA GLU A 182 -22.36 -43.87 -17.52
C GLU A 182 -23.24 -44.40 -18.64
N ARG A 183 -23.12 -43.85 -19.85
CA ARG A 183 -23.85 -44.34 -21.02
C ARG A 183 -23.49 -45.77 -21.34
N VAL A 184 -22.20 -46.11 -21.32
CA VAL A 184 -21.71 -47.48 -21.57
C VAL A 184 -22.22 -48.45 -20.49
N LEU A 185 -22.08 -48.09 -19.20
CA LEU A 185 -22.53 -48.95 -18.10
C LEU A 185 -24.04 -49.17 -18.09
N LYS A 186 -24.85 -48.19 -18.51
CA LYS A 186 -26.31 -48.37 -18.66
C LYS A 186 -26.65 -49.45 -19.71
N LEU A 187 -25.93 -49.49 -20.82
CA LEU A 187 -26.12 -50.51 -21.85
C LEU A 187 -25.71 -51.92 -21.35
N LEU A 188 -24.54 -52.00 -20.68
CA LEU A 188 -24.06 -53.28 -20.11
C LEU A 188 -24.98 -53.81 -19.00
N LEU A 189 -25.60 -52.94 -18.21
CA LEU A 189 -26.59 -53.30 -17.21
C LEU A 189 -27.87 -53.84 -17.86
N GLN A 190 -28.35 -53.23 -18.96
CA GLN A 190 -29.51 -53.72 -19.71
C GLN A 190 -29.26 -55.11 -20.33
N GLU A 191 -28.03 -55.40 -20.74
CA GLU A 191 -27.58 -56.69 -21.22
C GLU A 191 -27.33 -57.73 -20.09
N GLY A 192 -27.45 -57.28 -18.81
CA GLY A 192 -27.20 -58.14 -17.65
C GLY A 192 -25.73 -58.49 -17.41
N ARG A 193 -24.79 -57.72 -18.01
CA ARG A 193 -23.34 -57.98 -17.97
C ARG A 193 -22.64 -57.39 -16.77
N ILE A 194 -23.26 -56.44 -16.07
CA ILE A 194 -22.70 -55.79 -14.88
C ILE A 194 -23.77 -55.70 -13.76
N PRO A 195 -23.33 -55.67 -12.48
CA PRO A 195 -24.21 -55.40 -11.35
C PRO A 195 -24.70 -53.93 -11.34
N LYS A 196 -25.92 -53.70 -10.83
CA LYS A 196 -26.46 -52.35 -10.61
C LYS A 196 -25.56 -51.47 -9.71
N LEU A 197 -24.80 -52.11 -8.82
CA LEU A 197 -23.89 -51.46 -7.91
C LEU A 197 -22.81 -50.64 -8.65
N ASP A 198 -22.31 -51.15 -9.78
CA ASP A 198 -21.27 -50.50 -10.58
C ASP A 198 -21.77 -49.18 -11.16
N LEU A 199 -23.00 -49.17 -11.70
CA LEU A 199 -23.63 -47.93 -12.18
C LEU A 199 -23.86 -46.93 -11.03
N LEU A 200 -24.28 -47.38 -9.84
CA LEU A 200 -24.49 -46.49 -8.69
C LEU A 200 -23.19 -45.87 -8.19
N ARG A 201 -22.08 -46.60 -8.21
CA ARG A 201 -20.75 -46.10 -7.87
C ARG A 201 -20.31 -45.00 -8.85
N LEU A 202 -20.43 -45.26 -10.17
CA LEU A 202 -20.11 -44.26 -11.17
C LEU A 202 -20.97 -43.00 -11.00
N GLN A 203 -22.28 -43.15 -10.78
CA GLN A 203 -23.19 -42.02 -10.56
C GLN A 203 -22.81 -41.19 -9.33
N THR A 204 -22.27 -41.81 -8.28
CA THR A 204 -21.73 -41.11 -7.12
C THR A 204 -20.51 -40.26 -7.50
N HIS A 205 -19.55 -40.78 -8.27
CA HIS A 205 -18.39 -40.05 -8.75
C HIS A 205 -18.78 -38.93 -9.72
N LEU A 206 -19.76 -39.15 -10.60
CA LEU A 206 -20.29 -38.11 -11.49
C LEU A 206 -20.96 -36.97 -10.70
N SER A 207 -21.71 -37.30 -9.66
CA SER A 207 -22.33 -36.31 -8.78
C SER A 207 -21.26 -35.47 -8.05
N GLN A 208 -20.19 -36.13 -7.58
CA GLN A 208 -19.06 -35.43 -6.97
C GLN A 208 -18.34 -34.51 -7.98
N ALA A 209 -18.08 -34.99 -9.21
CA ALA A 209 -17.45 -34.19 -10.25
C ALA A 209 -18.27 -32.92 -10.62
N ARG A 210 -19.62 -33.08 -10.67
CA ARG A 210 -20.52 -31.94 -10.88
C ARG A 210 -20.49 -30.94 -9.71
N HIS A 211 -20.45 -31.44 -8.48
CA HIS A 211 -20.29 -30.59 -7.30
C HIS A 211 -18.97 -29.81 -7.35
N ASP A 212 -17.84 -30.51 -7.60
CA ASP A 212 -16.51 -29.88 -7.71
C ASP A 212 -16.49 -28.79 -8.79
N HIS A 213 -17.12 -29.04 -9.95
CA HIS A 213 -17.24 -28.03 -11.02
C HIS A 213 -17.96 -26.76 -10.55
N ILE A 214 -19.08 -26.90 -9.83
CA ILE A 214 -19.82 -25.74 -9.27
C ILE A 214 -18.96 -24.99 -8.27
N VAL A 215 -18.21 -25.68 -7.41
CA VAL A 215 -17.30 -25.06 -6.43
C VAL A 215 -16.20 -24.26 -7.14
N PHE A 216 -15.57 -24.83 -8.19
CA PHE A 216 -14.52 -24.10 -8.92
C PHE A 216 -15.05 -22.94 -9.77
N ASP A 217 -16.23 -23.07 -10.36
CA ASP A 217 -16.89 -21.98 -11.09
C ASP A 217 -17.19 -20.81 -10.15
N GLN A 218 -17.69 -21.08 -8.94
CA GLN A 218 -17.92 -20.03 -7.94
C GLN A 218 -16.61 -19.42 -7.44
N ALA A 219 -15.61 -20.23 -7.14
CA ALA A 219 -14.30 -19.75 -6.66
C ALA A 219 -13.55 -18.89 -7.70
N GLU A 220 -13.68 -19.21 -9.00
CA GLU A 220 -13.21 -18.37 -10.09
C GLU A 220 -13.90 -17.01 -10.09
N LYS A 221 -15.25 -17.00 -10.03
CA LYS A 221 -16.03 -15.75 -9.99
C LYS A 221 -15.67 -14.87 -8.79
N ASP A 222 -15.54 -15.48 -7.62
CA ASP A 222 -15.17 -14.77 -6.38
C ASP A 222 -13.76 -14.18 -6.47
N SER A 223 -12.81 -14.90 -7.04
CA SER A 223 -11.44 -14.40 -7.22
C SER A 223 -11.35 -13.30 -8.28
N LEU A 224 -12.12 -13.37 -9.38
CA LEU A 224 -12.21 -12.31 -10.37
C LEU A 224 -12.90 -11.05 -9.81
N SER A 225 -13.90 -11.20 -8.95
CA SER A 225 -14.52 -10.09 -8.22
C SER A 225 -13.52 -9.42 -7.27
N LEU A 226 -12.74 -10.20 -6.52
CA LEU A 226 -11.68 -9.67 -5.66
C LEU A 226 -10.60 -8.95 -6.48
N LEU A 227 -10.23 -9.49 -7.64
CA LEU A 227 -9.29 -8.84 -8.56
C LEU A 227 -9.85 -7.48 -9.05
N GLY A 228 -11.15 -7.39 -9.36
CA GLY A 228 -11.83 -6.14 -9.66
C GLY A 228 -11.70 -5.13 -8.54
N THR A 229 -11.95 -5.54 -7.29
CA THR A 229 -11.77 -4.69 -6.11
C THR A 229 -10.33 -4.19 -5.95
N LEU A 230 -9.34 -5.06 -6.13
CA LEU A 230 -7.92 -4.68 -6.04
C LEU A 230 -7.51 -3.70 -7.13
N THR A 231 -8.03 -3.86 -8.34
CA THR A 231 -7.78 -2.95 -9.48
C THR A 231 -8.60 -1.67 -9.44
N GLY A 232 -9.44 -1.49 -8.41
CA GLY A 232 -10.28 -0.30 -8.22
C GLY A 232 -11.52 -0.25 -9.14
N ASN A 233 -11.89 -1.36 -9.75
CA ASN A 233 -13.12 -1.50 -10.53
C ASN A 233 -14.25 -2.01 -9.63
N GLN A 234 -15.45 -1.45 -9.80
CA GLN A 234 -16.66 -1.96 -9.14
C GLN A 234 -17.20 -3.23 -9.83
N ASP A 235 -16.95 -3.37 -11.12
CA ASP A 235 -17.37 -4.54 -11.89
C ASP A 235 -16.32 -5.66 -11.81
N PRO A 236 -16.75 -6.93 -11.72
CA PRO A 236 -15.85 -8.08 -11.80
C PRO A 236 -15.04 -8.10 -13.10
N VAL A 237 -13.80 -8.52 -13.03
CA VAL A 237 -12.98 -8.78 -14.21
C VAL A 237 -13.59 -9.92 -15.01
N LYS A 238 -13.85 -9.72 -16.30
CA LYS A 238 -14.57 -10.70 -17.14
C LYS A 238 -13.68 -11.86 -17.59
N SER A 239 -12.43 -11.61 -17.86
CA SER A 239 -11.45 -12.62 -18.32
C SER A 239 -10.03 -12.16 -18.02
N ILE A 240 -9.14 -13.12 -17.80
CA ILE A 240 -7.72 -12.93 -17.53
C ILE A 240 -6.89 -13.74 -18.52
N VAL A 241 -5.70 -13.25 -18.84
CA VAL A 241 -4.75 -13.91 -19.74
C VAL A 241 -3.92 -14.92 -18.98
N GLU A 242 -3.59 -16.05 -19.61
CA GLU A 242 -2.74 -17.08 -19.06
C GLU A 242 -1.29 -16.58 -18.90
N ILE A 243 -0.61 -17.03 -17.85
CA ILE A 243 0.82 -16.76 -17.64
C ILE A 243 1.61 -17.89 -18.31
N PRO A 244 2.59 -17.58 -19.19
CA PRO A 244 3.37 -18.61 -19.88
C PRO A 244 4.11 -19.56 -18.93
N ALA A 245 4.10 -20.86 -19.22
CA ALA A 245 4.63 -21.90 -18.35
C ALA A 245 6.16 -21.81 -18.07
N GLU A 246 6.92 -21.20 -18.96
CA GLU A 246 8.37 -21.04 -18.85
C GLU A 246 8.81 -19.76 -18.12
N THR A 247 7.90 -19.16 -17.37
CA THR A 247 8.19 -17.91 -16.66
C THR A 247 9.07 -18.18 -15.46
N GLU A 248 10.33 -17.73 -15.53
CA GLU A 248 11.26 -17.65 -14.40
C GLU A 248 11.51 -16.19 -14.05
N LEU A 249 11.20 -15.81 -12.81
CA LEU A 249 11.42 -14.43 -12.30
C LEU A 249 12.89 -14.17 -11.88
N GLY A 250 13.82 -15.05 -12.27
CA GLY A 250 15.25 -14.92 -12.01
C GLY A 250 15.76 -15.79 -10.86
N ALA A 251 17.08 -15.95 -10.79
CA ALA A 251 17.75 -16.71 -9.72
C ALA A 251 17.63 -15.96 -8.38
N LEU A 252 16.61 -16.28 -7.59
CA LEU A 252 16.35 -15.69 -6.28
C LEU A 252 17.12 -16.39 -5.14
N ASP A 253 17.90 -17.44 -5.45
CA ASP A 253 18.55 -18.30 -4.46
C ASP A 253 19.80 -17.72 -3.79
N GLN A 254 20.35 -16.60 -4.27
CA GLN A 254 21.64 -16.06 -3.81
C GLN A 254 21.57 -14.65 -3.22
N ILE A 255 20.40 -14.26 -2.71
CA ILE A 255 20.24 -12.91 -2.17
C ILE A 255 20.83 -12.83 -0.76
N GLY A 256 21.85 -12.00 -0.59
CA GLY A 256 22.51 -11.78 0.68
C GLY A 256 21.57 -11.13 1.71
N GLN A 257 21.73 -11.47 3.00
CA GLN A 257 20.96 -10.85 4.08
C GLN A 257 21.11 -9.32 4.11
N THR A 258 22.28 -8.81 3.77
CA THR A 258 22.57 -7.37 3.66
C THR A 258 21.72 -6.70 2.61
N ASP A 259 21.53 -7.34 1.45
CA ASP A 259 20.73 -6.78 0.35
C ASP A 259 19.25 -6.75 0.68
N ILE A 260 18.75 -7.77 1.39
CA ILE A 260 17.37 -7.82 1.86
C ILE A 260 17.11 -6.64 2.81
N LEU A 261 17.94 -6.48 3.84
CA LEU A 261 17.78 -5.42 4.83
C LEU A 261 17.95 -4.02 4.25
N ALA A 262 18.85 -3.86 3.25
CA ALA A 262 19.09 -2.58 2.60
C ALA A 262 17.97 -2.12 1.68
N ASN A 263 17.23 -3.06 1.08
CA ASN A 263 16.18 -2.74 0.10
C ASN A 263 14.76 -2.79 0.67
N ASN A 264 14.53 -3.53 1.74
CA ASN A 264 13.20 -3.71 2.32
C ASN A 264 12.63 -2.40 2.89
N HIS A 265 11.44 -2.00 2.43
CA HIS A 265 10.79 -0.74 2.80
C HIS A 265 10.35 -0.70 4.26
N ALA A 266 9.96 -1.84 4.86
CA ALA A 266 9.58 -1.88 6.29
C ALA A 266 10.80 -1.61 7.19
N VAL A 267 11.97 -2.14 6.86
CA VAL A 267 13.23 -1.89 7.58
C VAL A 267 13.67 -0.43 7.43
N LYS A 268 13.62 0.13 6.22
CA LYS A 268 13.92 1.56 5.97
C LYS A 268 12.99 2.47 6.76
N LYS A 269 11.68 2.20 6.72
CA LYS A 269 10.67 2.94 7.48
C LYS A 269 10.96 2.90 8.98
N SER A 270 11.21 1.74 9.56
CA SER A 270 11.51 1.58 10.99
C SER A 270 12.82 2.29 11.38
N SER A 271 13.85 2.25 10.52
CA SER A 271 15.10 3.00 10.72
C SER A 271 14.84 4.52 10.77
N LEU A 272 14.05 5.04 9.84
CA LEU A 272 13.71 6.47 9.79
C LEU A 272 12.86 6.91 10.99
N ILE A 273 11.97 6.05 11.49
CA ILE A 273 11.22 6.29 12.74
C ILE A 273 12.16 6.36 13.94
N SER A 274 13.18 5.49 14.01
CA SER A 274 14.19 5.54 15.09
C SER A 274 14.98 6.86 15.03
N GLU A 275 15.36 7.33 13.83
CA GLU A 275 16.02 8.63 13.65
C GLU A 275 15.09 9.81 14.00
N ALA A 276 13.80 9.72 13.68
CA ALA A 276 12.81 10.73 14.05
C ALA A 276 12.65 10.83 15.58
N SER A 277 12.61 9.68 16.27
CA SER A 277 12.55 9.62 17.75
C SER A 277 13.79 10.25 18.38
N PHE A 278 14.99 10.02 17.83
CA PHE A 278 16.20 10.70 18.26
C PHE A 278 16.10 12.22 18.09
N ALA A 279 15.67 12.70 16.93
CA ALA A 279 15.50 14.12 16.67
C ALA A 279 14.46 14.74 17.62
N ARG A 280 13.35 14.06 17.87
CA ARG A 280 12.32 14.50 18.83
C ARG A 280 12.88 14.60 20.27
N SER A 281 13.71 13.67 20.70
CA SER A 281 14.39 13.77 22.01
C SER A 281 15.29 15.00 22.09
N GLN A 282 15.96 15.38 20.99
CA GLN A 282 16.76 16.63 20.96
C GLN A 282 15.86 17.87 21.08
N ALA A 283 14.65 17.86 20.49
CA ALA A 283 13.70 18.93 20.65
C ALA A 283 13.25 19.09 22.11
N VAL A 284 12.94 17.97 22.79
CA VAL A 284 12.58 17.96 24.22
C VAL A 284 13.72 18.51 25.10
N LYS A 285 14.96 18.13 24.82
CA LYS A 285 16.15 18.70 25.50
C LYS A 285 16.31 20.19 25.21
N GLY A 286 15.91 20.66 24.04
CA GLY A 286 15.91 22.08 23.66
C GLY A 286 14.99 22.92 24.54
N GLU A 287 13.90 22.34 25.09
CA GLU A 287 12.94 23.07 25.94
C GLU A 287 13.53 23.52 27.28
N THR A 288 14.62 22.90 27.73
CA THR A 288 15.31 23.28 28.99
C THR A 288 16.31 24.42 28.79
N LYS A 289 16.61 24.78 27.55
CA LYS A 289 17.58 25.84 27.23
C LYS A 289 16.90 27.20 27.19
N PRO A 290 17.64 28.31 27.35
CA PRO A 290 17.10 29.64 27.18
C PRO A 290 16.41 29.81 25.82
N GLN A 291 15.30 30.54 25.80
CA GLN A 291 14.58 30.89 24.58
C GLN A 291 14.64 32.41 24.43
N VAL A 292 14.96 32.88 23.23
CA VAL A 292 15.06 34.33 22.90
C VAL A 292 14.14 34.59 21.73
N SER A 293 13.25 35.57 21.91
CA SER A 293 12.40 36.08 20.84
C SER A 293 12.48 37.56 20.73
N PHE A 294 12.33 38.10 19.54
CA PHE A 294 12.02 39.50 19.30
C PHE A 294 10.51 39.67 19.28
N PHE A 295 9.99 40.67 19.95
CA PHE A 295 8.59 41.05 19.87
C PHE A 295 8.44 42.52 19.47
N GLY A 296 7.38 42.82 18.73
CA GLY A 296 6.92 44.16 18.41
C GLY A 296 5.42 44.21 18.56
N ARG A 297 4.90 45.24 19.22
CA ARG A 297 3.45 45.40 19.42
C ARG A 297 3.06 46.84 19.14
N GLY A 298 2.05 47.05 18.31
CA GLY A 298 1.36 48.32 18.14
C GLY A 298 -0.06 48.21 18.67
N THR A 299 -0.49 49.12 19.53
CA THR A 299 -1.79 49.10 20.18
C THR A 299 -2.54 50.39 19.95
N GLY A 300 -3.82 50.33 19.57
CA GLY A 300 -4.77 51.42 19.60
C GLY A 300 -5.73 51.21 20.77
N SER A 301 -6.01 52.24 21.54
CA SER A 301 -6.90 52.21 22.70
C SER A 301 -7.87 53.37 22.66
N PHE A 302 -9.10 53.19 23.10
CA PHE A 302 -10.05 54.28 23.34
C PHE A 302 -10.98 53.94 24.51
N GLY A 303 -11.42 54.94 25.21
CA GLY A 303 -12.42 54.87 26.26
C GLY A 303 -13.82 55.21 25.76
N SER A 304 -14.71 55.61 26.67
CA SER A 304 -16.08 56.05 26.37
C SER A 304 -16.13 57.36 25.57
N ASP A 305 -15.06 58.15 25.59
CA ASP A 305 -14.90 59.38 24.78
C ASP A 305 -14.61 59.13 23.30
N THR A 306 -14.34 57.89 22.93
CA THR A 306 -13.99 57.44 21.57
C THR A 306 -12.73 58.08 20.96
N GLU A 307 -11.94 58.80 21.78
CA GLU A 307 -10.65 59.32 21.33
C GLU A 307 -9.65 58.17 21.20
N LEU A 308 -9.01 58.07 20.01
CA LEU A 308 -8.06 57.02 19.72
C LEU A 308 -6.65 57.39 20.17
N TYR A 309 -6.10 56.58 21.04
CA TYR A 309 -4.73 56.67 21.51
C TYR A 309 -3.92 55.50 20.97
N ASP A 310 -2.77 55.81 20.38
CA ASP A 310 -1.83 54.79 19.85
C ASP A 310 -0.62 54.60 20.76
N ASP A 311 -0.08 53.41 20.82
CA ASP A 311 1.14 53.05 21.55
C ASP A 311 1.90 51.95 20.81
N TRP A 312 3.20 51.90 20.95
CA TRP A 312 4.01 50.82 20.41
C TRP A 312 5.15 50.45 21.36
N GLN A 313 5.52 49.18 21.32
CA GLN A 313 6.65 48.64 22.05
C GLN A 313 7.35 47.57 21.23
N ALA A 314 8.68 47.52 21.34
CA ALA A 314 9.48 46.45 20.72
C ALA A 314 10.66 46.11 21.62
N GLY A 315 11.07 44.86 21.59
CA GLY A 315 12.14 44.41 22.45
C GLY A 315 12.56 42.96 22.26
N LEU A 316 13.50 42.52 23.06
CA LEU A 316 13.93 41.12 23.17
C LEU A 316 13.37 40.52 24.46
N GLN A 317 12.77 39.35 24.32
CA GLN A 317 12.31 38.56 25.45
C GLN A 317 13.20 37.35 25.60
N VAL A 318 13.77 37.17 26.80
CA VAL A 318 14.52 35.96 27.16
C VAL A 318 13.75 35.21 28.23
N THR A 319 13.45 33.93 27.97
CA THR A 319 12.75 33.05 28.92
C THR A 319 13.64 31.87 29.28
N ILE A 320 13.85 31.65 30.58
CA ILE A 320 14.60 30.52 31.13
C ILE A 320 13.72 29.83 32.17
N LYS A 321 13.42 28.57 31.95
CA LYS A 321 12.68 27.77 32.96
C LYS A 321 13.63 27.23 34.01
N VAL A 322 13.64 27.84 35.19
CA VAL A 322 14.53 27.44 36.29
C VAL A 322 13.99 26.29 37.08
N TRP A 323 12.68 26.24 37.26
CA TRP A 323 12.00 25.15 38.02
C TRP A 323 10.60 24.91 37.44
N ASP A 324 10.28 23.64 37.22
CA ASP A 324 8.98 23.23 36.63
C ASP A 324 8.40 21.96 37.29
N GLY A 325 8.76 21.69 38.55
CA GLY A 325 8.30 20.50 39.26
C GLY A 325 8.80 19.17 38.67
N HIS A 326 10.00 19.17 38.07
CA HIS A 326 10.63 18.02 37.42
C HIS A 326 9.94 17.57 36.11
N VAL A 327 8.99 18.33 35.55
CA VAL A 327 8.27 17.97 34.33
C VAL A 327 9.25 17.78 33.16
N ASN A 328 10.16 18.70 32.94
CA ASN A 328 11.14 18.59 31.85
C ASN A 328 12.11 17.42 32.05
N LYS A 329 12.54 17.15 33.30
CA LYS A 329 13.38 15.98 33.62
C LYS A 329 12.68 14.68 33.19
N ASN A 330 11.42 14.50 33.60
CA ASN A 330 10.64 13.31 33.30
C ASN A 330 10.31 13.20 31.79
N ARG A 331 10.10 14.34 31.09
CA ARG A 331 9.93 14.36 29.63
C ARG A 331 11.20 13.90 28.90
N ILE A 332 12.37 14.33 29.35
CA ILE A 332 13.65 13.89 28.77
C ILE A 332 13.82 12.39 28.99
N GLU A 333 13.61 11.90 30.22
CA GLU A 333 13.68 10.47 30.53
C GLU A 333 12.72 9.64 29.66
N LYS A 334 11.46 10.08 29.56
CA LYS A 334 10.49 9.45 28.64
C LYS A 334 11.00 9.43 27.19
N SER A 335 11.56 10.54 26.71
CA SER A 335 12.07 10.62 25.33
C SER A 335 13.28 9.71 25.07
N LEU A 336 14.05 9.37 26.10
CA LEU A 336 15.13 8.37 25.99
C LEU A 336 14.58 6.95 25.89
N LEU A 337 13.53 6.64 26.65
CA LEU A 337 12.81 5.37 26.52
C LEU A 337 12.12 5.23 25.16
N ASP A 338 11.59 6.32 24.60
CA ASP A 338 11.02 6.32 23.23
C ASP A 338 12.10 6.00 22.17
N ILE A 339 13.34 6.46 22.35
CA ILE A 339 14.48 6.09 21.49
C ILE A 339 14.81 4.61 21.62
N GLU A 340 14.90 4.12 22.84
CA GLU A 340 15.20 2.70 23.12
C GLU A 340 14.14 1.80 22.50
N LYS A 341 12.85 2.14 22.72
CA LYS A 341 11.73 1.43 22.09
C LYS A 341 11.85 1.41 20.57
N ALA A 342 12.10 2.55 19.93
CA ALA A 342 12.21 2.63 18.47
C ALA A 342 13.39 1.81 17.91
N LYS A 343 14.48 1.64 18.67
CA LYS A 343 15.60 0.75 18.30
C LYS A 343 15.20 -0.73 18.41
N LEU A 344 14.52 -1.11 19.46
CA LEU A 344 14.01 -2.47 19.62
C LEU A 344 12.99 -2.84 18.54
N ASP A 345 12.07 -1.92 18.20
CA ASP A 345 11.11 -2.08 17.11
C ASP A 345 11.84 -2.25 15.76
N LEU A 346 12.96 -1.55 15.53
CA LEU A 346 13.79 -1.72 14.33
C LEU A 346 14.45 -3.11 14.28
N ASP A 347 15.02 -3.57 15.40
CA ASP A 347 15.68 -4.87 15.47
C ASP A 347 14.66 -6.01 15.32
N GLU A 348 13.46 -5.86 15.89
CA GLU A 348 12.33 -6.76 15.64
C GLU A 348 11.95 -6.82 14.17
N THR A 349 11.77 -5.64 13.53
CA THR A 349 11.45 -5.55 12.08
C THR A 349 12.51 -6.23 11.21
N ARG A 350 13.80 -6.07 11.54
CA ARG A 350 14.90 -6.74 10.83
C ARG A 350 14.81 -8.27 10.95
N ASN A 351 14.57 -8.76 12.15
CA ASN A 351 14.46 -10.20 12.41
C ASN A 351 13.24 -10.79 11.69
N GLN A 352 12.09 -10.12 11.73
CA GLN A 352 10.88 -10.53 11.01
C GLN A 352 11.13 -10.56 9.50
N THR A 353 11.73 -9.50 8.93
CA THR A 353 12.05 -9.43 7.50
C THR A 353 12.99 -10.56 7.06
N LEU A 354 14.01 -10.90 7.86
CA LEU A 354 14.91 -12.00 7.55
C LEU A 354 14.22 -13.37 7.63
N ASN A 355 13.28 -13.54 8.55
CA ASN A 355 12.49 -14.77 8.65
C ASN A 355 11.52 -14.88 7.45
N GLU A 356 10.78 -13.83 7.13
CA GLU A 356 9.93 -13.78 5.94
C GLU A 356 10.71 -14.11 4.66
N ALA A 357 11.93 -13.57 4.51
CA ALA A 357 12.76 -13.84 3.35
C ALA A 357 13.21 -15.30 3.27
N ARG A 358 13.54 -15.93 4.40
CA ARG A 358 13.88 -17.37 4.45
C ARG A 358 12.67 -18.23 4.09
N GLU A 359 11.50 -17.92 4.64
CA GLU A 359 10.24 -18.62 4.35
C GLU A 359 9.86 -18.47 2.87
N ALA A 360 9.93 -17.26 2.33
CA ALA A 360 9.61 -16.99 0.93
C ALA A 360 10.57 -17.73 -0.02
N SER A 361 11.88 -17.70 0.24
CA SER A 361 12.87 -18.45 -0.54
C SER A 361 12.68 -19.97 -0.40
N GLY A 362 12.29 -20.44 0.78
CA GLY A 362 11.90 -21.84 1.01
C GLY A 362 10.69 -22.24 0.18
N ALA A 363 9.65 -21.40 0.15
CA ALA A 363 8.42 -21.62 -0.61
C ALA A 363 8.67 -21.70 -2.13
N VAL A 364 9.58 -20.88 -2.68
CA VAL A 364 9.98 -20.96 -4.10
C VAL A 364 10.61 -22.32 -4.42
N ARG A 365 11.57 -22.78 -3.61
CA ARG A 365 12.22 -24.10 -3.80
C ARG A 365 11.22 -25.25 -3.64
N GLU A 366 10.35 -25.17 -2.65
CA GLU A 366 9.30 -26.16 -2.41
C GLU A 366 8.33 -26.22 -3.60
N ALA A 367 7.86 -25.08 -4.10
CA ALA A 367 6.97 -25.01 -5.25
C ALA A 367 7.62 -25.58 -6.52
N GLY A 368 8.91 -25.30 -6.77
CA GLY A 368 9.67 -25.90 -7.86
C GLY A 368 9.75 -27.44 -7.77
N SER A 369 10.03 -27.97 -6.58
CA SER A 369 10.06 -29.42 -6.34
C SER A 369 8.67 -30.05 -6.48
N LYS A 370 7.62 -29.37 -6.01
CA LYS A 370 6.22 -29.81 -6.16
C LYS A 370 5.81 -29.92 -7.63
N ILE A 371 6.18 -28.94 -8.47
CA ILE A 371 5.87 -28.98 -9.91
C ILE A 371 6.48 -30.21 -10.57
N LEU A 372 7.76 -30.50 -10.30
CA LEU A 372 8.45 -31.66 -10.86
C LEU A 372 7.77 -32.97 -10.43
N THR A 373 7.51 -33.12 -9.12
CA THR A 373 6.87 -34.28 -8.55
C THR A 373 5.44 -34.47 -9.09
N ALA A 374 4.64 -33.40 -9.08
CA ALA A 374 3.25 -33.45 -9.54
C ALA A 374 3.14 -33.74 -11.07
N SER A 375 4.12 -33.24 -11.86
CA SER A 375 4.18 -33.52 -13.29
C SER A 375 4.42 -35.02 -13.54
N LYS A 376 5.35 -35.62 -12.80
CA LYS A 376 5.62 -37.05 -12.88
C LYS A 376 4.44 -37.92 -12.40
N GLN A 377 3.84 -37.51 -11.27
CA GLN A 377 2.62 -38.18 -10.77
C GLN A 377 1.47 -38.12 -11.77
N GLN A 378 1.31 -36.99 -12.49
CA GLN A 378 0.27 -36.88 -13.52
C GLN A 378 0.52 -37.82 -14.71
N GLU A 379 1.78 -37.97 -15.15
CA GLU A 379 2.14 -38.91 -16.22
C GLU A 379 1.88 -40.36 -15.79
N GLU A 380 2.31 -40.74 -14.59
CA GLU A 380 2.12 -42.07 -14.02
C GLU A 380 0.62 -42.37 -13.83
N ALA A 381 -0.15 -41.44 -13.26
CA ALA A 381 -1.60 -41.63 -13.08
C ALA A 381 -2.37 -41.70 -14.40
N LYS A 382 -1.92 -40.96 -15.42
CA LYS A 382 -2.52 -41.07 -16.77
C LYS A 382 -2.32 -42.46 -17.40
N GLU A 383 -1.13 -42.99 -17.27
CA GLU A 383 -0.85 -44.34 -17.77
C GLU A 383 -1.56 -45.43 -16.93
N ALA A 384 -1.62 -45.26 -15.60
CA ALA A 384 -2.38 -46.18 -14.72
C ALA A 384 -3.87 -46.19 -15.11
N LEU A 385 -4.48 -45.03 -15.32
CA LEU A 385 -5.87 -44.98 -15.78
C LEU A 385 -6.07 -45.63 -17.14
N ARG A 386 -5.12 -45.46 -18.09
CA ARG A 386 -5.18 -46.15 -19.40
C ARG A 386 -5.17 -47.68 -19.26
N ILE A 387 -4.29 -48.18 -18.38
CA ILE A 387 -4.18 -49.63 -18.13
C ILE A 387 -5.45 -50.14 -17.43
N GLU A 388 -5.92 -49.48 -16.36
CA GLU A 388 -7.11 -49.89 -15.63
C GLU A 388 -8.38 -49.85 -16.49
N LYS A 389 -8.48 -48.90 -17.41
CA LYS A 389 -9.59 -48.85 -18.36
C LYS A 389 -9.61 -50.09 -19.27
N LEU A 390 -8.45 -50.46 -19.81
CA LEU A 390 -8.34 -51.67 -20.65
C LEU A 390 -8.67 -52.96 -19.86
N ARG A 391 -8.16 -53.08 -18.62
CA ARG A 391 -8.44 -54.22 -17.74
C ARG A 391 -9.92 -54.30 -17.35
N TYR A 392 -10.58 -53.15 -17.15
CA TYR A 392 -12.01 -53.13 -16.88
C TYR A 392 -12.83 -53.56 -18.10
N GLU A 393 -12.46 -53.11 -19.30
CA GLU A 393 -13.10 -53.54 -20.57
C GLU A 393 -12.95 -55.05 -20.84
N THR A 394 -11.83 -55.65 -20.42
CA THR A 394 -11.58 -57.10 -20.52
C THR A 394 -12.16 -57.90 -19.38
N GLY A 395 -12.70 -57.28 -18.34
CA GLY A 395 -13.27 -57.91 -17.15
C GLY A 395 -12.24 -58.37 -16.12
N GLU A 396 -10.98 -57.90 -16.23
CA GLU A 396 -9.88 -58.26 -15.31
C GLU A 396 -9.76 -57.27 -14.13
N SER A 397 -10.52 -56.21 -14.13
CA SER A 397 -10.53 -55.18 -13.08
C SER A 397 -11.95 -54.78 -12.70
N THR A 398 -12.12 -54.16 -11.54
CA THR A 398 -13.43 -53.71 -11.04
C THR A 398 -13.68 -52.26 -11.40
N ILE A 399 -14.96 -51.84 -11.39
CA ILE A 399 -15.32 -50.42 -11.55
C ILE A 399 -14.68 -49.54 -10.44
N THR A 400 -14.45 -50.14 -9.26
CA THR A 400 -13.81 -49.42 -8.14
C THR A 400 -12.36 -49.05 -8.46
N ASP A 401 -11.62 -50.01 -9.08
CA ASP A 401 -10.22 -49.78 -9.46
C ASP A 401 -10.13 -48.72 -10.57
N LEU A 402 -11.02 -48.76 -11.56
CA LEU A 402 -11.12 -47.79 -12.63
C LEU A 402 -11.40 -46.35 -12.06
N LEU A 403 -12.40 -46.24 -11.17
CA LEU A 403 -12.77 -44.95 -10.56
C LEU A 403 -11.70 -44.44 -9.60
N SER A 404 -10.92 -45.34 -8.96
CA SER A 404 -9.76 -44.96 -8.15
C SER A 404 -8.65 -44.34 -9.02
N ALA A 405 -8.27 -45.03 -10.12
CA ALA A 405 -7.27 -44.52 -11.05
C ALA A 405 -7.68 -43.18 -11.70
N GLU A 406 -8.98 -42.99 -11.98
CA GLU A 406 -9.53 -41.71 -12.45
C GLU A 406 -9.39 -40.62 -11.41
N SER A 407 -9.70 -40.91 -10.14
CA SER A 407 -9.57 -39.95 -9.04
C SER A 407 -8.09 -39.57 -8.75
N GLU A 408 -7.17 -40.52 -8.92
CA GLU A 408 -5.74 -40.31 -8.81
C GLU A 408 -5.23 -39.35 -9.90
N LEU A 409 -5.62 -39.54 -11.15
CA LEU A 409 -5.28 -38.64 -12.25
C LEU A 409 -5.83 -37.23 -12.00
N TRP A 410 -7.07 -37.10 -11.55
CA TRP A 410 -7.69 -35.86 -11.18
C TRP A 410 -6.88 -35.12 -10.07
N SER A 411 -6.54 -35.85 -9.01
CA SER A 411 -5.76 -35.32 -7.88
C SER A 411 -4.35 -34.84 -8.30
N ALA A 412 -3.69 -35.65 -9.18
CA ALA A 412 -2.37 -35.28 -9.71
C ALA A 412 -2.43 -34.06 -10.62
N ALA A 413 -3.45 -33.92 -11.47
CA ALA A 413 -3.66 -32.76 -12.31
C ALA A 413 -3.92 -31.49 -11.47
N ALA A 414 -4.76 -31.60 -10.44
CA ALA A 414 -5.02 -30.50 -9.50
C ALA A 414 -3.76 -30.07 -8.76
N SER A 415 -2.96 -31.01 -8.29
CA SER A 415 -1.71 -30.76 -7.58
C SER A 415 -0.68 -30.05 -8.47
N LYS A 416 -0.57 -30.43 -9.73
CA LYS A 416 0.32 -29.80 -10.71
C LYS A 416 -0.08 -28.36 -11.00
N SER A 417 -1.37 -28.12 -11.33
CA SER A 417 -1.89 -26.76 -11.59
C SER A 417 -1.69 -25.86 -10.35
N LYS A 418 -2.03 -26.37 -9.17
CA LYS A 418 -1.82 -25.64 -7.91
C LYS A 418 -0.36 -25.26 -7.70
N ALA A 419 0.56 -26.23 -7.81
CA ALA A 419 2.00 -25.99 -7.60
C ALA A 419 2.56 -24.95 -8.58
N TYR A 420 2.08 -24.95 -9.82
CA TYR A 420 2.49 -23.99 -10.83
C TYR A 420 2.12 -22.55 -10.44
N TYR A 421 0.87 -22.29 -10.08
CA TYR A 421 0.44 -20.93 -9.71
C TYR A 421 0.95 -20.52 -8.33
N GLU A 422 1.18 -21.45 -7.40
CA GLU A 422 1.86 -21.20 -6.13
C GLU A 422 3.32 -20.75 -6.34
N LYS A 423 4.03 -21.32 -7.32
CA LYS A 423 5.40 -20.88 -7.66
C LYS A 423 5.43 -19.40 -8.04
N ILE A 424 4.53 -18.97 -8.94
CA ILE A 424 4.45 -17.58 -9.39
C ILE A 424 4.21 -16.62 -8.20
N ALA A 425 3.26 -16.98 -7.33
CA ALA A 425 2.98 -16.17 -6.15
C ALA A 425 4.15 -16.14 -5.17
N SER A 426 4.88 -17.25 -4.99
CA SER A 426 6.04 -17.33 -4.11
C SER A 426 7.21 -16.49 -4.63
N GLU A 427 7.49 -16.52 -5.93
CA GLU A 427 8.50 -15.70 -6.58
C GLU A 427 8.16 -14.20 -6.47
N ALA A 428 6.90 -13.82 -6.68
CA ALA A 428 6.42 -12.45 -6.48
C ALA A 428 6.58 -12.02 -5.01
N ASN A 429 6.39 -12.91 -4.03
CA ASN A 429 6.60 -12.60 -2.62
C ASN A 429 8.07 -12.30 -2.31
N VAL A 430 9.01 -13.02 -2.89
CA VAL A 430 10.44 -12.70 -2.75
C VAL A 430 10.74 -11.32 -3.33
N LEU A 431 10.21 -11.00 -4.53
CA LEU A 431 10.37 -9.67 -5.12
C LEU A 431 9.74 -8.55 -4.26
N ARG A 432 8.59 -8.80 -3.63
CA ARG A 432 7.95 -7.89 -2.66
C ARG A 432 8.88 -7.60 -1.48
N ILE A 433 9.44 -8.63 -0.86
CA ILE A 433 10.35 -8.48 0.29
C ILE A 433 11.59 -7.69 -0.08
N LEU A 434 12.09 -7.85 -1.33
CA LEU A 434 13.20 -7.09 -1.88
C LEU A 434 12.84 -5.66 -2.33
N GLY A 435 11.57 -5.27 -2.29
CA GLY A 435 11.11 -3.99 -2.81
C GLY A 435 11.25 -3.84 -4.34
N LYS A 436 11.31 -4.96 -5.08
CA LYS A 436 11.55 -5.00 -6.54
C LYS A 436 10.34 -5.43 -7.36
N LEU A 437 9.21 -5.75 -6.72
CA LEU A 437 8.01 -6.14 -7.43
C LEU A 437 7.42 -4.94 -8.18
N SER A 438 7.21 -5.10 -9.47
CA SER A 438 6.69 -4.04 -10.34
C SER A 438 5.94 -4.63 -11.54
N PRO A 439 5.05 -3.87 -12.20
CA PRO A 439 4.41 -4.31 -13.44
C PRO A 439 5.41 -4.73 -14.53
N LYS A 440 6.59 -4.09 -14.57
CA LYS A 440 7.64 -4.41 -15.54
C LYS A 440 8.28 -5.78 -15.29
N THR A 441 8.49 -6.15 -14.02
CA THR A 441 9.06 -7.47 -13.66
C THR A 441 8.08 -8.62 -13.93
N MET A 442 6.78 -8.32 -14.04
CA MET A 442 5.71 -9.29 -14.30
C MET A 442 5.15 -9.18 -15.72
N ARG A 443 5.84 -8.50 -16.61
CA ARG A 443 5.48 -8.42 -18.01
C ARG A 443 6.12 -9.58 -18.78
N PHE A 444 5.35 -10.63 -18.97
CA PHE A 444 5.74 -11.79 -19.76
C PHE A 444 5.39 -11.52 -21.22
N THR A 445 6.39 -11.32 -22.06
CA THR A 445 6.18 -11.35 -23.52
C THR A 445 6.14 -12.82 -23.92
N ALA A 446 5.04 -13.25 -24.56
CA ALA A 446 5.07 -14.50 -25.30
C ALA A 446 6.31 -14.46 -26.23
N LYS A 447 7.17 -15.47 -26.14
CA LYS A 447 8.24 -15.65 -27.14
C LYS A 447 7.54 -15.74 -28.49
N GLU A 448 7.55 -14.66 -29.24
CA GLU A 448 7.31 -14.74 -30.68
C GLU A 448 8.28 -15.77 -31.23
N ASN A 449 7.73 -16.77 -31.93
CA ASN A 449 8.52 -17.80 -32.61
C ASN A 449 9.49 -17.14 -33.59
N PHE A 450 10.71 -16.89 -33.12
CA PHE A 450 11.83 -16.40 -33.96
C PHE A 450 12.45 -17.52 -34.81
N ASP A 451 11.69 -18.57 -35.13
CA ASP A 451 12.18 -19.67 -36.02
C ASP A 451 11.82 -19.49 -37.50
N ASP A 452 11.03 -18.46 -37.86
CA ASP A 452 10.65 -18.26 -39.27
C ASP A 452 11.65 -17.40 -40.09
N GLU A 453 12.61 -16.73 -39.47
CA GLU A 453 13.61 -15.94 -40.22
C GLU A 453 14.90 -16.69 -40.62
N LYS A 454 15.11 -17.92 -40.11
CA LYS A 454 16.27 -18.74 -40.49
C LYS A 454 16.03 -19.64 -41.71
N ILE A 455 14.82 -19.73 -42.19
CA ILE A 455 14.48 -20.53 -43.40
C ILE A 455 14.59 -19.66 -44.66
N SER A 456 14.36 -18.35 -44.60
CA SER A 456 14.45 -17.46 -45.76
C SER A 456 15.87 -17.09 -46.19
N ALA A 457 16.87 -17.21 -45.29
CA ALA A 457 18.28 -16.85 -45.60
C ALA A 457 19.09 -18.00 -46.18
N LYS A 458 18.51 -19.20 -46.43
CA LYS A 458 19.22 -20.34 -47.03
C LYS A 458 18.90 -20.56 -48.49
N ASP A 459 17.89 -19.88 -49.05
CA ASP A 459 17.52 -20.02 -50.46
C ASP A 459 18.04 -18.92 -51.39
N GLU A 460 18.85 -17.98 -50.85
CA GLU A 460 19.45 -16.90 -51.67
C GLU A 460 20.98 -17.08 -51.99
N VAL A 461 21.55 -18.24 -51.61
CA VAL A 461 22.99 -18.55 -51.91
C VAL A 461 23.15 -19.68 -52.92
N VAL A 462 22.12 -20.04 -53.70
CA VAL A 462 22.24 -20.92 -54.86
C VAL A 462 21.45 -20.31 -56.04
N ARG A 463 21.99 -19.26 -56.59
CA ARG A 463 21.85 -18.87 -58.02
C ARG A 463 23.04 -18.04 -58.46
#